data_082585aacc0b9bfe9b7169457fe8fe28
#
_entry.id   082585aacc0b9bfe9b7169457fe8fe28
#
_cell.length_a   1.000
_cell.length_b   1.000
_cell.length_c   1.000
_cell.angle_alpha   90.00
_cell.angle_beta   90.00
_cell.angle_gamma   90.00
#
_symmetry.space_group_name_H-M   'P 1'
#
loop_
_entity.id
_entity.type
_entity.pdbx_description
1 polymer ?
#
loop_
_entity_poly.entity_id
_entity_poly.type
_entity_poly.pdbx_seq_one_letter_code
_entity_poly.pdbx_strand_id
1 'polypeptide(L)'
;MCIRDRCCTINDAPRYQWRGFMLDESRHFFGKEKVKQYLDIMASLRLNVFHWHLTDEPGWRIEIKKYPKLTQIGAVGNYHDPKAPATFYTQEDIKEIVAYAAERQIMVVPEFDMPGHATAVCRAYPEYSGGGEGRWQHFTFHPCREGTYRFISDVLDEIVSLFPSPYIHTVSYTHLRAHETKAHLV
;
A
#
# COMPACT_ATOMS: atom_id res chain seq x y z
N MET A 1 37.57 -15.69 26.47
CA MET A 1 38.21 -16.59 25.51
C MET A 1 37.99 -15.99 24.12
N CYS A 2 39.00 -15.32 23.53
CA CYS A 2 38.90 -14.79 22.18
C CYS A 2 39.05 -15.94 21.21
N ILE A 3 37.97 -16.34 20.56
CA ILE A 3 38.06 -17.26 19.42
C ILE A 3 38.58 -16.42 18.27
N ARG A 4 39.87 -16.61 17.93
CA ARG A 4 40.44 -16.05 16.70
C ARG A 4 40.10 -17.02 15.58
N ASP A 5 39.02 -16.71 14.87
CA ASP A 5 38.70 -17.43 13.64
C ASP A 5 39.77 -17.14 12.57
N ARG A 6 39.92 -18.09 11.66
CA ARG A 6 40.86 -17.95 10.53
C ARG A 6 40.45 -16.73 9.69
N CYS A 7 41.40 -15.94 9.28
CA CYS A 7 41.18 -14.91 8.28
C CYS A 7 40.56 -15.54 7.03
N CYS A 8 39.39 -15.08 6.62
CA CYS A 8 38.75 -15.50 5.40
C CYS A 8 38.37 -14.30 4.56
N THR A 9 38.38 -14.46 3.27
CA THR A 9 37.77 -13.48 2.35
C THR A 9 36.37 -13.96 2.01
N ILE A 10 35.38 -13.14 2.29
CA ILE A 10 33.97 -13.41 1.96
C ILE A 10 33.65 -12.57 0.74
N ASN A 11 33.26 -13.22 -0.36
CA ASN A 11 32.76 -12.56 -1.55
C ASN A 11 31.30 -13.00 -1.74
N ASP A 12 30.41 -12.16 -1.26
CA ASP A 12 28.94 -12.44 -1.25
C ASP A 12 28.18 -11.24 -1.82
N ALA A 13 27.27 -11.50 -2.73
CA ALA A 13 26.38 -10.50 -3.32
C ALA A 13 24.98 -11.11 -3.55
N PRO A 14 23.91 -10.32 -3.38
CA PRO A 14 22.58 -10.82 -3.65
C PRO A 14 22.39 -11.11 -5.14
N ARG A 15 21.82 -12.27 -5.46
CA ARG A 15 21.51 -12.67 -6.84
C ARG A 15 20.48 -11.76 -7.51
N TYR A 16 19.50 -11.28 -6.70
CA TYR A 16 18.45 -10.38 -7.15
C TYR A 16 18.54 -9.05 -6.42
N GLN A 17 18.44 -7.96 -7.14
CA GLN A 17 18.45 -6.63 -6.55
C GLN A 17 17.13 -6.28 -5.86
N TRP A 18 15.99 -6.73 -6.43
CA TRP A 18 14.66 -6.56 -5.85
C TRP A 18 14.25 -7.83 -5.09
N ARG A 19 14.21 -7.76 -3.78
CA ARG A 19 13.82 -8.86 -2.89
C ARG A 19 12.71 -8.36 -1.98
N GLY A 20 11.48 -8.45 -2.50
CA GLY A 20 10.31 -7.83 -1.88
C GLY A 20 9.46 -8.80 -1.06
N PHE A 21 8.72 -8.21 -0.14
CA PHE A 21 7.60 -8.82 0.56
C PHE A 21 6.43 -7.84 0.52
N MET A 22 5.21 -8.35 0.26
CA MET A 22 3.98 -7.55 0.22
C MET A 22 3.10 -7.87 1.42
N LEU A 23 2.54 -6.83 2.05
CA LEU A 23 1.58 -6.94 3.13
C LEU A 23 0.30 -6.19 2.76
N ASP A 24 -0.83 -6.91 2.76
CA ASP A 24 -2.16 -6.36 2.52
C ASP A 24 -2.82 -5.93 3.84
N GLU A 25 -2.81 -4.64 4.09
CA GLU A 25 -3.43 -4.03 5.27
C GLU A 25 -4.89 -3.62 5.01
N SER A 26 -5.28 -3.52 3.75
CA SER A 26 -6.65 -3.14 3.41
C SER A 26 -7.64 -4.22 3.79
N ARG A 27 -7.36 -5.48 3.38
CA ARG A 27 -8.21 -6.63 3.72
C ARG A 27 -8.11 -7.00 5.18
N HIS A 28 -6.92 -6.84 5.78
CA HIS A 28 -6.69 -7.17 7.18
C HIS A 28 -5.66 -6.23 7.81
N PHE A 29 -6.11 -5.37 8.73
CA PHE A 29 -5.24 -4.39 9.38
C PHE A 29 -4.46 -5.01 10.53
N PHE A 30 -3.12 -4.99 10.44
CA PHE A 30 -2.23 -5.59 11.44
C PHE A 30 -1.71 -4.57 12.47
N GLY A 31 -1.58 -3.32 12.06
CA GLY A 31 -1.10 -2.24 12.92
C GLY A 31 0.43 -2.13 13.00
N LYS A 32 0.89 -1.00 13.51
CA LYS A 32 2.28 -0.53 13.51
C LYS A 32 3.28 -1.55 14.06
N GLU A 33 2.99 -2.11 15.22
CA GLU A 33 3.91 -3.02 15.90
C GLU A 33 4.11 -4.33 15.11
N LYS A 34 3.06 -4.81 14.46
CA LYS A 34 3.16 -6.00 13.63
C LYS A 34 3.95 -5.72 12.36
N VAL A 35 3.75 -4.56 11.74
CA VAL A 35 4.55 -4.14 10.57
C VAL A 35 6.04 -4.08 10.91
N LYS A 36 6.41 -3.51 12.07
CA LYS A 36 7.80 -3.50 12.53
C LYS A 36 8.38 -4.91 12.71
N GLN A 37 7.60 -5.85 13.26
CA GLN A 37 8.02 -7.25 13.35
C GLN A 37 8.29 -7.88 11.99
N TYR A 38 7.44 -7.59 10.98
CA TYR A 38 7.71 -8.03 9.60
C TYR A 38 8.98 -7.42 9.02
N LEU A 39 9.22 -6.12 9.26
CA LEU A 39 10.46 -5.46 8.84
C LEU A 39 11.71 -6.09 9.48
N ASP A 40 11.65 -6.50 10.74
CA ASP A 40 12.74 -7.24 11.41
C ASP A 40 13.00 -8.60 10.77
N ILE A 41 11.92 -9.34 10.46
CA ILE A 41 12.01 -10.63 9.74
C ILE A 41 12.59 -10.40 8.33
N MET A 42 12.10 -9.39 7.61
CA MET A 42 12.62 -9.04 6.28
C MET A 42 14.12 -8.74 6.32
N ALA A 43 14.57 -7.96 7.29
CA ALA A 43 16.00 -7.65 7.47
C ALA A 43 16.81 -8.92 7.72
N SER A 44 16.33 -9.84 8.58
CA SER A 44 17.00 -11.12 8.86
C SER A 44 17.13 -12.01 7.63
N LEU A 45 16.17 -11.92 6.70
CA LEU A 45 16.15 -12.64 5.42
C LEU A 45 16.79 -11.87 4.27
N ARG A 46 17.40 -10.70 4.54
CA ARG A 46 18.00 -9.81 3.55
C ARG A 46 17.02 -9.36 2.45
N LEU A 47 15.74 -9.26 2.77
CA LEU A 47 14.74 -8.60 1.90
C LEU A 47 14.95 -7.08 1.99
N ASN A 48 14.77 -6.37 0.88
CA ASN A 48 15.08 -4.94 0.81
C ASN A 48 13.95 -4.07 0.26
N VAL A 49 12.79 -4.66 -0.05
CA VAL A 49 11.63 -3.93 -0.54
C VAL A 49 10.39 -4.39 0.21
N PHE A 50 9.76 -3.47 0.92
CA PHE A 50 8.47 -3.67 1.57
C PHE A 50 7.37 -3.04 0.71
N HIS A 51 6.58 -3.87 0.06
CA HIS A 51 5.42 -3.47 -0.72
C HIS A 51 4.22 -3.39 0.23
N TRP A 52 3.78 -2.18 0.51
CA TRP A 52 2.76 -1.91 1.53
C TRP A 52 1.43 -1.54 0.90
N HIS A 53 0.52 -2.51 0.85
CA HIS A 53 -0.81 -2.35 0.26
C HIS A 53 -1.77 -1.72 1.28
N LEU A 54 -2.00 -0.43 1.13
CA LEU A 54 -2.71 0.40 2.11
C LEU A 54 -4.16 0.69 1.75
N THR A 55 -4.58 0.48 0.50
CA THR A 55 -5.94 0.84 0.07
C THR A 55 -6.53 -0.19 -0.88
N ASP A 56 -7.78 -0.54 -0.66
CA ASP A 56 -8.56 -1.44 -1.52
C ASP A 56 -10.07 -1.31 -1.18
N GLU A 57 -10.92 -2.17 -1.77
CA GLU A 57 -12.37 -2.19 -1.57
C GLU A 57 -12.80 -2.18 -0.09
N PRO A 58 -12.25 -3.06 0.79
CA PRO A 58 -12.73 -3.14 2.17
C PRO A 58 -12.29 -1.96 3.03
N GLY A 59 -11.14 -1.33 2.74
CA GLY A 59 -10.67 -0.27 3.61
C GLY A 59 -9.55 0.60 3.07
N TRP A 60 -9.58 1.85 3.48
CA TRP A 60 -8.55 2.85 3.28
C TRP A 60 -7.72 3.01 4.56
N ARG A 61 -6.41 2.73 4.54
CA ARG A 61 -5.59 2.57 5.76
C ARG A 61 -4.56 3.66 6.00
N ILE A 62 -4.64 4.80 5.30
CA ILE A 62 -3.69 5.90 5.48
C ILE A 62 -4.42 7.24 5.64
N GLU A 63 -3.95 8.06 6.58
CA GLU A 63 -4.45 9.40 6.75
C GLU A 63 -4.05 10.32 5.61
N ILE A 64 -5.06 10.97 4.98
CA ILE A 64 -4.91 12.07 4.03
C ILE A 64 -5.59 13.29 4.63
N LYS A 65 -4.82 14.29 5.01
CA LYS A 65 -5.32 15.46 5.78
C LYS A 65 -6.34 16.26 4.99
N LYS A 66 -6.15 16.36 3.67
CA LYS A 66 -7.08 17.04 2.78
C LYS A 66 -8.42 16.32 2.64
N TYR A 67 -8.44 15.00 2.86
CA TYR A 67 -9.62 14.16 2.69
C TYR A 67 -9.94 13.32 3.93
N PRO A 68 -10.36 13.95 5.05
CA PRO A 68 -10.52 13.27 6.35
C PRO A 68 -11.57 12.15 6.36
N LYS A 69 -12.58 12.18 5.48
CA LYS A 69 -13.57 11.10 5.39
C LYS A 69 -12.96 9.77 4.91
N LEU A 70 -11.77 9.78 4.29
CA LEU A 70 -11.07 8.54 3.92
C LEU A 70 -10.79 7.68 5.14
N THR A 71 -10.40 8.28 6.27
CA THR A 71 -10.16 7.56 7.51
C THR A 71 -11.41 7.45 8.39
N GLN A 72 -12.30 8.44 8.36
CA GLN A 72 -13.54 8.42 9.16
C GLN A 72 -14.58 7.42 8.64
N ILE A 73 -14.68 7.26 7.33
CA ILE A 73 -15.67 6.41 6.64
C ILE A 73 -14.98 5.30 5.85
N GLY A 74 -13.98 5.66 5.04
CA GLY A 74 -13.26 4.73 4.17
C GLY A 74 -12.48 3.65 4.92
N ALA A 75 -12.01 3.95 6.14
CA ALA A 75 -11.28 3.00 6.98
C ALA A 75 -12.17 2.08 7.83
N VAL A 76 -13.49 2.28 7.82
CA VAL A 76 -14.45 1.43 8.52
C VAL A 76 -14.60 0.10 7.79
N GLY A 77 -14.53 -1.00 8.55
CA GLY A 77 -14.69 -2.34 8.01
C GLY A 77 -13.37 -3.00 7.58
N ASN A 78 -13.48 -4.30 7.35
CA ASN A 78 -12.43 -5.15 6.78
C ASN A 78 -13.10 -6.26 5.94
N TYR A 79 -12.30 -7.17 5.40
CA TYR A 79 -12.80 -8.25 4.54
C TYR A 79 -13.82 -9.17 5.23
N HIS A 80 -13.69 -9.39 6.55
CA HIS A 80 -14.56 -10.29 7.32
C HIS A 80 -15.74 -9.59 7.99
N ASP A 81 -15.54 -8.33 8.40
CA ASP A 81 -16.57 -7.53 9.08
C ASP A 81 -16.65 -6.12 8.47
N PRO A 82 -17.66 -5.87 7.61
CA PRO A 82 -17.86 -4.56 7.01
C PRO A 82 -18.18 -3.42 8.01
N LYS A 83 -18.48 -3.77 9.27
CA LYS A 83 -18.81 -2.81 10.35
C LYS A 83 -17.71 -2.69 11.41
N ALA A 84 -16.57 -3.37 11.20
CA ALA A 84 -15.44 -3.25 12.12
C ALA A 84 -15.05 -1.77 12.31
N PRO A 85 -14.58 -1.37 13.50
CA PRO A 85 -14.11 -0.02 13.75
C PRO A 85 -13.08 0.45 12.72
N ALA A 86 -13.07 1.75 12.45
CA ALA A 86 -12.07 2.34 11.55
C ALA A 86 -10.65 2.08 12.07
N THR A 87 -9.79 1.55 11.20
CA THR A 87 -8.38 1.30 11.47
C THR A 87 -7.53 1.87 10.33
N PHE A 88 -6.53 2.67 10.69
CA PHE A 88 -5.66 3.32 9.72
C PHE A 88 -4.35 3.75 10.40
N TYR A 89 -3.39 4.15 9.60
CA TYR A 89 -2.14 4.78 10.02
C TYR A 89 -2.25 6.29 9.90
N THR A 90 -1.86 6.99 10.96
CA THR A 90 -1.62 8.44 10.88
C THR A 90 -0.39 8.72 10.02
N GLN A 91 -0.23 9.95 9.55
CA GLN A 91 0.98 10.32 8.81
C GLN A 91 2.24 10.18 9.69
N GLU A 92 2.12 10.39 10.99
CA GLU A 92 3.19 10.18 11.96
C GLU A 92 3.55 8.70 12.10
N ASP A 93 2.56 7.79 12.12
CA ASP A 93 2.81 6.34 12.11
C ASP A 93 3.53 5.89 10.83
N ILE A 94 3.13 6.44 9.68
CA ILE A 94 3.79 6.17 8.39
C ILE A 94 5.26 6.60 8.44
N LYS A 95 5.54 7.83 8.88
CA LYS A 95 6.91 8.34 9.01
C LYS A 95 7.77 7.48 9.93
N GLU A 96 7.20 7.06 11.06
CA GLU A 96 7.88 6.18 12.01
C GLU A 96 8.23 4.83 11.38
N ILE A 97 7.28 4.21 10.67
CA ILE A 97 7.50 2.91 9.99
C ILE A 97 8.52 3.06 8.86
N VAL A 98 8.42 4.13 8.07
CA VAL A 98 9.38 4.41 6.98
C VAL A 98 10.79 4.61 7.52
N ALA A 99 10.96 5.37 8.61
CA ALA A 99 12.25 5.53 9.28
C ALA A 99 12.79 4.20 9.81
N TYR A 100 11.93 3.40 10.45
CA TYR A 100 12.27 2.08 10.98
C TYR A 100 12.72 1.11 9.88
N ALA A 101 12.07 1.16 8.71
CA ALA A 101 12.46 0.39 7.53
C ALA A 101 13.81 0.86 6.96
N ALA A 102 14.02 2.19 6.89
CA ALA A 102 15.26 2.78 6.39
C ALA A 102 16.49 2.38 7.21
N GLU A 103 16.38 2.31 8.55
CA GLU A 103 17.43 1.80 9.43
C GLU A 103 17.86 0.36 9.10
N ARG A 104 16.96 -0.41 8.48
CA ARG A 104 17.14 -1.80 8.01
C ARG A 104 17.49 -1.91 6.54
N GLN A 105 17.71 -0.77 5.88
CA GLN A 105 17.95 -0.68 4.43
C GLN A 105 16.80 -1.31 3.61
N ILE A 106 15.57 -1.18 4.09
CA ILE A 106 14.35 -1.63 3.41
C ILE A 106 13.64 -0.41 2.84
N MET A 107 13.48 -0.40 1.53
CA MET A 107 12.67 0.60 0.84
C MET A 107 11.18 0.25 0.99
N VAL A 108 10.38 1.22 1.40
CA VAL A 108 8.91 1.06 1.48
C VAL A 108 8.29 1.57 0.20
N VAL A 109 7.61 0.68 -0.53
CA VAL A 109 6.84 1.01 -1.74
C VAL A 109 5.36 0.98 -1.37
N PRO A 110 4.69 2.15 -1.26
CA PRO A 110 3.27 2.18 -0.97
C PRO A 110 2.44 1.78 -2.18
N GLU A 111 1.30 1.13 -1.94
CA GLU A 111 0.31 0.81 -2.96
C GLU A 111 -1.01 1.50 -2.69
N PHE A 112 -1.52 2.16 -3.73
CA PHE A 112 -2.82 2.83 -3.76
C PHE A 112 -3.57 2.43 -5.00
N ASP A 113 -4.60 1.61 -4.82
CA ASP A 113 -5.38 1.08 -5.92
C ASP A 113 -6.22 2.16 -6.59
N MET A 114 -6.01 2.32 -7.89
CA MET A 114 -6.79 3.20 -8.74
C MET A 114 -6.66 2.81 -10.23
N PRO A 115 -7.65 3.03 -11.07
CA PRO A 115 -8.98 3.57 -10.75
C PRO A 115 -9.95 2.54 -10.19
N GLY A 116 -9.60 1.25 -10.22
CA GLY A 116 -10.38 0.15 -9.63
C GLY A 116 -10.14 0.01 -8.12
N HIS A 117 -10.84 -0.96 -7.50
CA HIS A 117 -10.75 -1.23 -6.05
C HIS A 117 -11.04 0.00 -5.17
N ALA A 118 -11.83 0.96 -5.70
CA ALA A 118 -12.07 2.27 -5.10
C ALA A 118 -13.28 2.32 -4.16
N THR A 119 -13.88 1.19 -3.81
CA THR A 119 -15.13 1.13 -3.03
C THR A 119 -15.02 1.87 -1.70
N ALA A 120 -13.89 1.74 -0.99
CA ALA A 120 -13.66 2.46 0.27
C ALA A 120 -13.65 3.99 0.06
N VAL A 121 -13.04 4.47 -1.03
CA VAL A 121 -13.05 5.90 -1.39
C VAL A 121 -14.44 6.35 -1.80
N CYS A 122 -15.11 5.60 -2.67
CA CYS A 122 -16.45 5.95 -3.15
C CYS A 122 -17.51 5.93 -2.04
N ARG A 123 -17.29 5.13 -0.99
CA ARG A 123 -18.09 5.17 0.22
C ARG A 123 -17.90 6.48 1.01
N ALA A 124 -16.67 6.97 1.08
CA ALA A 124 -16.31 8.22 1.77
C ALA A 124 -16.68 9.47 0.95
N TYR A 125 -16.53 9.39 -0.37
CA TYR A 125 -16.72 10.47 -1.34
C TYR A 125 -17.48 9.97 -2.58
N PRO A 126 -18.81 9.80 -2.49
CA PRO A 126 -19.63 9.21 -3.57
C PRO A 126 -19.55 9.97 -4.90
N GLU A 127 -19.17 11.24 -4.86
CA GLU A 127 -18.99 12.08 -6.04
C GLU A 127 -17.90 11.60 -6.99
N TYR A 128 -16.96 10.79 -6.52
CA TYR A 128 -15.90 10.24 -7.35
C TYR A 128 -16.24 8.88 -7.96
N SER A 129 -17.37 8.28 -7.55
CA SER A 129 -17.78 6.98 -8.04
C SER A 129 -18.10 6.96 -9.52
N GLY A 130 -17.63 5.94 -10.22
CA GLY A 130 -18.02 5.62 -11.60
C GLY A 130 -19.40 4.96 -11.72
N GLY A 131 -20.06 4.68 -10.58
CA GLY A 131 -21.35 3.97 -10.56
C GLY A 131 -21.16 2.45 -10.58
N GLY A 132 -21.81 1.77 -11.51
CA GLY A 132 -21.84 0.31 -11.63
C GLY A 132 -23.04 -0.31 -10.94
N GLU A 133 -23.19 -1.64 -11.08
CA GLU A 133 -24.29 -2.41 -10.52
C GLU A 133 -23.81 -3.68 -9.80
N GLY A 134 -24.63 -4.20 -8.89
CA GLY A 134 -24.33 -5.42 -8.16
C GLY A 134 -23.03 -5.34 -7.36
N ARG A 135 -22.19 -6.41 -7.45
CA ARG A 135 -20.90 -6.45 -6.72
C ARG A 135 -19.89 -5.42 -7.23
N TRP A 136 -20.07 -4.85 -8.39
CA TRP A 136 -19.19 -3.86 -9.00
C TRP A 136 -19.66 -2.42 -8.76
N GLN A 137 -20.72 -2.23 -7.96
CA GLN A 137 -21.19 -0.92 -7.59
C GLN A 137 -20.10 -0.17 -6.80
N HIS A 138 -19.80 1.06 -7.24
CA HIS A 138 -18.78 1.91 -6.64
C HIS A 138 -17.35 1.31 -6.65
N PHE A 139 -17.09 0.34 -7.54
CA PHE A 139 -15.77 -0.32 -7.62
C PHE A 139 -14.70 0.57 -8.24
N THR A 140 -15.07 1.46 -9.15
CA THR A 140 -14.14 2.30 -9.91
C THR A 140 -14.44 3.78 -9.74
N PHE A 141 -13.40 4.60 -9.92
CA PHE A 141 -13.57 6.04 -10.08
C PHE A 141 -14.27 6.39 -11.40
N HIS A 142 -14.93 7.54 -11.43
CA HIS A 142 -15.54 8.09 -12.65
C HIS A 142 -14.45 8.73 -13.52
N PRO A 143 -14.14 8.17 -14.71
CA PRO A 143 -13.00 8.61 -15.50
C PRO A 143 -13.18 9.95 -16.23
N CYS A 144 -14.45 10.40 -16.37
CA CYS A 144 -14.76 11.64 -17.11
C CYS A 144 -15.01 12.85 -16.19
N ARG A 145 -14.73 12.74 -14.89
CA ARG A 145 -14.90 13.86 -13.96
C ARG A 145 -13.56 14.49 -13.61
N GLU A 146 -13.42 15.78 -13.89
CA GLU A 146 -12.23 16.56 -13.52
C GLU A 146 -11.91 16.48 -12.02
N GLY A 147 -12.96 16.46 -11.17
CA GLY A 147 -12.83 16.30 -9.72
C GLY A 147 -12.12 15.02 -9.31
N THR A 148 -12.26 13.94 -10.07
CA THR A 148 -11.57 12.67 -9.81
C THR A 148 -10.06 12.82 -9.97
N TYR A 149 -9.62 13.46 -11.05
CA TYR A 149 -8.18 13.68 -11.29
C TYR A 149 -7.57 14.61 -10.25
N ARG A 150 -8.31 15.63 -9.84
CA ARG A 150 -7.88 16.54 -8.77
C ARG A 150 -7.75 15.81 -7.43
N PHE A 151 -8.73 14.96 -7.10
CA PHE A 151 -8.66 14.10 -5.92
C PHE A 151 -7.42 13.20 -5.95
N ILE A 152 -7.17 12.50 -7.06
CA ILE A 152 -6.01 11.62 -7.23
C ILE A 152 -4.71 12.41 -7.05
N SER A 153 -4.58 13.57 -7.70
CA SER A 153 -3.40 14.43 -7.58
C SER A 153 -3.15 14.86 -6.14
N ASP A 154 -4.19 15.36 -5.47
CA ASP A 154 -4.10 15.80 -4.07
C ASP A 154 -3.68 14.67 -3.11
N VAL A 155 -4.20 13.46 -3.34
CA VAL A 155 -3.82 12.28 -2.54
C VAL A 155 -2.37 11.90 -2.81
N LEU A 156 -1.95 11.85 -4.07
CA LEU A 156 -0.58 11.51 -4.44
C LEU A 156 0.42 12.53 -3.92
N ASP A 157 0.09 13.83 -3.90
CA ASP A 157 0.96 14.88 -3.36
C ASP A 157 1.26 14.66 -1.88
N GLU A 158 0.26 14.27 -1.07
CA GLU A 158 0.49 13.93 0.34
C GLU A 158 1.32 12.64 0.48
N ILE A 159 1.02 11.60 -0.33
CA ILE A 159 1.72 10.31 -0.29
C ILE A 159 3.20 10.47 -0.64
N VAL A 160 3.53 11.17 -1.73
CA VAL A 160 4.91 11.40 -2.15
C VAL A 160 5.73 12.06 -1.04
N SER A 161 5.09 12.92 -0.25
CA SER A 161 5.76 13.58 0.88
C SER A 161 6.10 12.64 2.04
N LEU A 162 5.39 11.51 2.17
CA LEU A 162 5.54 10.55 3.26
C LEU A 162 6.50 9.40 2.94
N PHE A 163 6.62 9.04 1.66
CA PHE A 163 7.42 7.90 1.22
C PHE A 163 8.61 8.34 0.35
N PRO A 164 9.86 8.21 0.84
CA PRO A 164 11.05 8.55 0.05
C PRO A 164 11.39 7.50 -1.00
N SER A 165 10.43 6.70 -1.43
CA SER A 165 10.56 5.70 -2.49
C SER A 165 10.47 6.37 -3.86
N PRO A 166 11.30 5.96 -4.84
CA PRO A 166 11.13 6.39 -6.23
C PRO A 166 9.94 5.70 -6.92
N TYR A 167 9.25 4.79 -6.21
CA TYR A 167 8.14 4.00 -6.75
C TYR A 167 6.90 4.17 -5.88
N ILE A 168 5.75 4.32 -6.54
CA ILE A 168 4.41 4.15 -5.97
C ILE A 168 3.71 3.11 -6.84
N HIS A 169 3.11 2.10 -6.20
CA HIS A 169 2.35 1.07 -6.89
C HIS A 169 0.88 1.48 -6.96
N THR A 170 0.27 1.45 -8.14
CA THR A 170 -1.11 1.92 -8.34
C THR A 170 -2.07 0.83 -8.80
N VAL A 171 -1.60 -0.41 -8.96
CA VAL A 171 -2.39 -1.57 -9.44
C VAL A 171 -3.34 -1.19 -10.56
N SER A 172 -2.81 -0.67 -11.64
CA SER A 172 -3.65 -0.28 -12.76
C SER A 172 -4.01 -1.50 -13.59
N TYR A 173 -5.19 -2.03 -13.40
CA TYR A 173 -5.82 -2.86 -14.44
C TYR A 173 -6.22 -1.92 -15.58
N THR A 174 -5.31 -1.65 -16.47
CA THR A 174 -5.57 -0.81 -17.63
C THR A 174 -6.61 -1.43 -18.57
N HIS A 175 -6.86 -2.75 -18.37
CA HIS A 175 -7.73 -3.53 -19.24
C HIS A 175 -8.14 -4.82 -18.53
N LEU A 176 -9.43 -5.08 -18.36
CA LEU A 176 -9.94 -6.34 -17.79
C LEU A 176 -9.42 -7.58 -18.54
N ARG A 177 -9.20 -7.46 -19.86
CA ARG A 177 -8.64 -8.54 -20.69
C ARG A 177 -7.13 -8.73 -20.54
N ALA A 178 -6.40 -7.80 -19.95
CA ALA A 178 -4.95 -7.96 -19.75
C ALA A 178 -4.60 -9.14 -18.83
N HIS A 179 -5.54 -9.57 -17.98
CA HIS A 179 -5.40 -10.73 -17.12
C HIS A 179 -5.85 -12.05 -17.77
N GLU A 180 -6.58 -11.99 -18.87
CA GLU A 180 -7.14 -13.17 -19.52
C GLU A 180 -6.20 -13.78 -20.56
N THR A 181 -5.16 -13.07 -20.99
CA THR A 181 -4.24 -13.55 -22.02
C THR A 181 -2.84 -13.70 -21.47
N LYS A 182 -2.32 -14.94 -21.48
CA LYS A 182 -0.94 -15.28 -21.14
C LYS A 182 0.12 -14.48 -21.91
N ALA A 183 -0.26 -13.84 -23.03
CA ALA A 183 0.60 -13.02 -23.86
C ALA A 183 1.04 -11.69 -23.20
N HIS A 184 0.40 -11.28 -22.11
CA HIS A 184 0.74 -10.09 -21.35
C HIS A 184 1.52 -10.37 -20.05
N LEU A 185 1.94 -11.63 -19.86
CA LEU A 185 2.73 -12.07 -18.70
C LEU A 185 4.24 -12.16 -19.01
N VAL A 186 4.69 -11.41 -20.01
CA VAL A 186 6.12 -11.33 -20.37
C VAL A 186 6.65 -9.94 -20.04
#